data_ad82fdcb9cd0fb6df0a867d09364102c
#
_entry.id   ad82fdcb9cd0fb6df0a867d09364102c
#
_cell.length_a   1.000
_cell.length_b   1.000
_cell.length_c   1.000
_cell.angle_alpha   90.00
_cell.angle_beta   90.00
_cell.angle_gamma   90.00
#
_symmetry.space_group_name_H-M   'P 1'
#
loop_
_entity.id
_entity.type
_entity.pdbx_description
1 polymer ?
#
loop_
_entity_poly.entity_id
_entity_poly.type
_entity_poly.pdbx_seq_one_letter_code
_entity_poly.pdbx_strand_id
1 'polypeptide(L)'
;MDIKKSEFTISAATVSQCPKDTKPEFAFIGRSNVGKSSLINMLCNHKGLAMTSATPGKTLLINHFIINNDWYLVDLPGYGFAKRSKTVQKKLDQMITSYILQRQQLVNTFVLIDIRHDPMKIDTDFINWLGESSVPFSIIFTKADKLGPVRAKQNAAKWMNSLKEQWEELPPYFITSSEKKTGRDEVLDYIGNILNEIKDAE
;
A
#
# COMPACT_ATOMS: atom_id res chain seq x y z
N MET A 1 -4.29 -12.61 -11.71
CA MET A 1 -5.71 -12.15 -11.53
C MET A 1 -6.03 -11.01 -12.48
N ASP A 2 -7.24 -10.98 -13.07
CA ASP A 2 -7.68 -9.89 -13.97
C ASP A 2 -8.67 -8.96 -13.28
N ILE A 3 -8.48 -7.63 -13.42
CA ILE A 3 -9.40 -6.61 -12.92
C ILE A 3 -10.29 -6.16 -14.09
N LYS A 4 -11.57 -6.55 -14.05
CA LYS A 4 -12.58 -6.19 -15.04
C LYS A 4 -13.36 -4.92 -14.65
N LYS A 5 -13.51 -4.67 -13.35
CA LYS A 5 -14.27 -3.55 -12.81
C LYS A 5 -13.58 -2.98 -11.58
N SER A 6 -13.48 -1.65 -11.52
CA SER A 6 -12.98 -0.92 -10.36
C SER A 6 -13.76 0.38 -10.20
N GLU A 7 -14.32 0.59 -9.02
CA GLU A 7 -15.17 1.75 -8.74
C GLU A 7 -14.87 2.32 -7.35
N PHE A 8 -14.87 3.64 -7.24
CA PHE A 8 -14.83 4.31 -5.94
C PHE A 8 -16.10 4.00 -5.14
N THR A 9 -15.94 3.65 -3.88
CA THR A 9 -17.05 3.33 -2.98
C THR A 9 -17.29 4.42 -1.96
N ILE A 10 -16.27 4.75 -1.14
CA ILE A 10 -16.40 5.72 -0.06
C ILE A 10 -15.05 6.29 0.37
N SER A 11 -15.08 7.51 0.90
CA SER A 11 -13.99 8.12 1.67
C SER A 11 -14.40 8.17 3.14
N ALA A 12 -13.65 7.51 4.01
CA ALA A 12 -13.93 7.40 5.44
C ALA A 12 -12.91 8.19 6.27
N ALA A 13 -13.37 8.93 7.26
CA ALA A 13 -12.52 9.62 8.24
C ALA A 13 -12.23 8.75 9.47
N THR A 14 -13.02 7.69 9.69
CA THR A 14 -12.91 6.75 10.80
C THR A 14 -13.22 5.34 10.34
N VAL A 15 -12.75 4.34 11.09
CA VAL A 15 -13.04 2.91 10.81
C VAL A 15 -14.54 2.63 10.78
N SER A 16 -15.32 3.33 11.61
CA SER A 16 -16.77 3.16 11.68
C SER A 16 -17.52 3.58 10.40
N GLN A 17 -16.90 4.39 9.56
CA GLN A 17 -17.44 4.83 8.26
C GLN A 17 -17.02 3.95 7.09
N CYS A 18 -16.09 3.00 7.30
CA CYS A 18 -15.70 2.05 6.27
C CYS A 18 -16.86 1.12 5.88
N PRO A 19 -16.80 0.45 4.71
CA PRO A 19 -17.82 -0.50 4.27
C PRO A 19 -18.19 -1.52 5.36
N LYS A 20 -19.47 -1.90 5.43
CA LYS A 20 -20.00 -2.78 6.49
C LYS A 20 -20.07 -4.25 6.08
N ASP A 21 -19.76 -4.55 4.83
CA ASP A 21 -19.70 -5.93 4.35
C ASP A 21 -18.42 -6.65 4.83
N THR A 22 -18.28 -7.91 4.50
CA THR A 22 -17.18 -8.78 4.94
C THR A 22 -16.11 -8.98 3.88
N LYS A 23 -16.15 -8.22 2.79
CA LYS A 23 -15.18 -8.38 1.70
C LYS A 23 -13.75 -8.10 2.15
N PRO A 24 -12.78 -8.92 1.70
CA PRO A 24 -11.37 -8.70 2.00
C PRO A 24 -10.89 -7.32 1.55
N GLU A 25 -10.01 -6.72 2.35
CA GLU A 25 -9.41 -5.42 2.09
C GLU A 25 -7.89 -5.54 1.97
N PHE A 26 -7.33 -4.92 0.94
CA PHE A 26 -5.90 -4.76 0.73
C PHE A 26 -5.55 -3.28 0.80
N ALA A 27 -4.81 -2.89 1.83
CA ALA A 27 -4.47 -1.49 2.06
C ALA A 27 -3.15 -1.11 1.39
N PHE A 28 -3.09 0.09 0.84
CA PHE A 28 -1.91 0.68 0.23
C PHE A 28 -1.51 1.93 1.00
N ILE A 29 -0.29 1.97 1.50
CA ILE A 29 0.25 3.07 2.30
C ILE A 29 1.70 3.35 1.93
N GLY A 30 2.15 4.57 2.16
CA GLY A 30 3.52 4.97 1.91
C GLY A 30 3.70 6.45 2.17
N ARG A 31 4.90 6.95 1.98
CA ARG A 31 5.19 8.39 2.13
C ARG A 31 4.50 9.21 1.04
N SER A 32 4.31 10.50 1.32
CA SER A 32 3.82 11.45 0.31
C SER A 32 4.70 11.40 -0.95
N ASN A 33 4.07 11.42 -2.12
CA ASN A 33 4.72 11.38 -3.44
C ASN A 33 5.51 10.08 -3.75
N VAL A 34 5.28 9.00 -3.01
CA VAL A 34 5.86 7.68 -3.30
C VAL A 34 5.37 7.09 -4.62
N GLY A 35 4.25 7.57 -5.16
CA GLY A 35 3.62 7.07 -6.38
C GLY A 35 2.40 6.19 -6.13
N LYS A 36 1.78 6.27 -4.94
CA LYS A 36 0.66 5.42 -4.52
C LYS A 36 -0.55 5.51 -5.46
N SER A 37 -1.07 6.71 -5.74
CA SER A 37 -2.21 6.88 -6.65
C SER A 37 -1.91 6.41 -8.08
N SER A 38 -0.68 6.64 -8.56
CA SER A 38 -0.25 6.14 -9.88
C SER A 38 -0.20 4.61 -9.91
N LEU A 39 0.26 3.98 -8.83
CA LEU A 39 0.29 2.53 -8.70
C LEU A 39 -1.15 1.96 -8.69
N ILE A 40 -2.04 2.53 -7.89
CA ILE A 40 -3.45 2.12 -7.82
C ILE A 40 -4.11 2.20 -9.21
N ASN A 41 -3.94 3.32 -9.90
CA ASN A 41 -4.47 3.49 -11.25
C ASN A 41 -3.87 2.48 -12.25
N MET A 42 -2.60 2.15 -12.11
CA MET A 42 -1.92 1.16 -12.94
C MET A 42 -2.44 -0.25 -12.65
N LEU A 43 -2.55 -0.65 -11.38
CA LEU A 43 -3.08 -1.96 -10.99
C LEU A 43 -4.50 -2.17 -11.53
N CYS A 44 -5.36 -1.17 -11.38
CA CYS A 44 -6.75 -1.22 -11.84
C CYS A 44 -6.89 -0.98 -13.35
N ASN A 45 -5.80 -0.66 -14.06
CA ASN A 45 -5.85 -0.20 -15.46
C ASN A 45 -6.94 0.87 -15.71
N HIS A 46 -7.11 1.77 -14.72
CA HIS A 46 -8.16 2.77 -14.67
C HIS A 46 -7.55 4.15 -14.38
N LYS A 47 -7.43 4.97 -15.42
CA LYS A 47 -6.94 6.35 -15.29
C LYS A 47 -7.87 7.18 -14.40
N GLY A 48 -7.30 7.80 -13.36
CA GLY A 48 -8.04 8.73 -12.50
C GLY A 48 -8.95 8.06 -11.45
N LEU A 49 -8.88 6.74 -11.26
CA LEU A 49 -9.59 6.06 -10.16
C LEU A 49 -9.13 6.62 -8.82
N ALA A 50 -7.85 6.60 -8.54
CA ALA A 50 -7.25 7.33 -7.43
C ALA A 50 -6.72 8.67 -7.92
N MET A 51 -7.04 9.76 -7.20
CA MET A 51 -6.63 11.11 -7.58
C MET A 51 -5.12 11.27 -7.46
N THR A 52 -4.45 11.48 -8.58
CA THR A 52 -3.03 11.85 -8.60
C THR A 52 -2.89 13.35 -8.33
N SER A 53 -2.06 13.74 -7.38
CA SER A 53 -1.81 15.14 -7.05
C SER A 53 -0.31 15.38 -6.93
N ALA A 54 0.18 16.40 -7.59
CA ALA A 54 1.53 16.92 -7.37
C ALA A 54 1.66 17.63 -6.01
N THR A 55 0.53 18.02 -5.39
CA THR A 55 0.51 18.69 -4.08
C THR A 55 0.49 17.63 -2.98
N PRO A 56 1.52 17.58 -2.12
CA PRO A 56 1.54 16.65 -1.00
C PRO A 56 0.40 16.91 -0.02
N GLY A 57 -0.18 15.84 0.54
CA GLY A 57 -1.08 15.97 1.68
C GLY A 57 -2.58 16.04 1.37
N LYS A 58 -3.02 15.72 0.15
CA LYS A 58 -4.46 15.76 -0.18
C LYS A 58 -5.27 14.55 0.30
N THR A 59 -4.67 13.37 0.43
CA THR A 59 -5.40 12.22 0.97
C THR A 59 -5.36 12.26 2.49
N LEU A 60 -6.42 12.77 3.08
CA LEU A 60 -6.64 12.80 4.53
C LEU A 60 -7.70 11.79 4.99
N LEU A 61 -8.20 10.97 4.08
CA LEU A 61 -9.27 10.01 4.27
C LEU A 61 -8.84 8.62 3.82
N ILE A 62 -9.52 7.62 4.33
CA ILE A 62 -9.39 6.23 3.89
C ILE A 62 -10.31 6.04 2.68
N ASN A 63 -9.75 5.82 1.50
CA ASN A 63 -10.54 5.66 0.28
C ASN A 63 -10.67 4.19 -0.09
N HIS A 64 -11.90 3.70 -0.22
CA HIS A 64 -12.20 2.34 -0.64
C HIS A 64 -12.63 2.31 -2.11
N PHE A 65 -12.02 1.38 -2.85
CA PHE A 65 -12.38 1.07 -4.23
C PHE A 65 -12.79 -0.39 -4.32
N ILE A 66 -14.02 -0.66 -4.74
CA ILE A 66 -14.49 -2.03 -4.95
C ILE A 66 -13.91 -2.58 -6.27
N ILE A 67 -13.32 -3.76 -6.21
CA ILE A 67 -12.69 -4.43 -7.33
C ILE A 67 -13.45 -5.71 -7.65
N ASN A 68 -13.91 -5.85 -8.90
CA ASN A 68 -14.68 -6.99 -9.39
C ASN A 68 -15.91 -7.36 -8.54
N ASN A 69 -16.44 -6.43 -7.74
CA ASN A 69 -17.46 -6.64 -6.72
C ASN A 69 -17.09 -7.69 -5.64
N ASP A 70 -15.82 -8.03 -5.51
CA ASP A 70 -15.32 -9.18 -4.72
C ASP A 70 -14.46 -8.74 -3.51
N TRP A 71 -13.63 -7.71 -3.66
CA TRP A 71 -12.71 -7.22 -2.63
C TRP A 71 -12.47 -5.72 -2.73
N TYR A 72 -11.86 -5.13 -1.70
CA TYR A 72 -11.53 -3.69 -1.69
C TYR A 72 -10.04 -3.44 -1.79
N LEU A 73 -9.68 -2.55 -2.71
CA LEU A 73 -8.42 -1.82 -2.68
C LEU A 73 -8.62 -0.58 -1.82
N VAL A 74 -7.75 -0.39 -0.81
CA VAL A 74 -7.89 0.71 0.15
C VAL A 74 -6.69 1.63 0.09
N ASP A 75 -6.92 2.89 -0.23
CA ASP A 75 -5.89 3.94 -0.28
C ASP A 75 -5.85 4.66 1.07
N LEU A 76 -4.80 4.40 1.87
CA LEU A 76 -4.59 5.05 3.15
C LEU A 76 -3.85 6.38 3.00
N PRO A 77 -4.08 7.35 3.90
CA PRO A 77 -3.26 8.56 3.98
C PRO A 77 -1.77 8.22 4.11
N GLY A 78 -0.92 8.99 3.44
CA GLY A 78 0.53 8.80 3.56
C GLY A 78 1.07 9.23 4.92
N TYR A 79 2.04 8.49 5.45
CA TYR A 79 2.78 8.87 6.66
C TYR A 79 3.97 9.79 6.33
N GLY A 80 4.59 10.38 7.37
CA GLY A 80 5.87 11.08 7.27
C GLY A 80 5.87 12.44 6.58
N PHE A 81 4.73 13.14 6.50
CA PHE A 81 4.67 14.46 5.90
C PHE A 81 4.98 15.59 6.90
N ALA A 82 6.24 16.04 6.93
CA ALA A 82 6.75 17.02 7.89
C ALA A 82 6.14 18.44 7.84
N LYS A 83 5.47 18.81 6.74
CA LYS A 83 4.87 20.15 6.57
C LYS A 83 3.45 20.30 7.13
N ARG A 84 2.94 19.30 7.86
CA ARG A 84 1.63 19.37 8.51
C ARG A 84 1.75 19.89 9.94
N SER A 85 0.69 20.53 10.45
CA SER A 85 0.65 20.85 11.88
C SER A 85 0.68 19.54 12.71
N LYS A 86 1.27 19.61 13.91
CA LYS A 86 1.34 18.45 14.84
C LYS A 86 -0.03 17.84 15.11
N THR A 87 -1.08 18.68 15.17
CA THR A 87 -2.47 18.21 15.39
C THR A 87 -2.99 17.38 14.22
N VAL A 88 -2.75 17.82 12.98
CA VAL A 88 -3.16 17.09 11.79
C VAL A 88 -2.38 15.78 11.68
N GLN A 89 -1.07 15.81 11.95
CA GLN A 89 -0.24 14.61 11.94
C GLN A 89 -0.76 13.57 12.95
N LYS A 90 -1.01 13.97 14.19
CA LYS A 90 -1.55 13.08 15.23
C LYS A 90 -2.88 12.44 14.85
N LYS A 91 -3.79 13.20 14.22
CA LYS A 91 -5.08 12.67 13.74
C LYS A 91 -4.89 11.61 12.64
N LEU A 92 -3.96 11.85 11.72
CA LEU A 92 -3.66 10.90 10.65
C LEU A 92 -3.01 9.61 11.19
N ASP A 93 -2.07 9.74 12.10
CA ASP A 93 -1.42 8.60 12.75
C ASP A 93 -2.46 7.75 13.51
N GLN A 94 -3.38 8.40 14.24
CA GLN A 94 -4.49 7.71 14.90
C GLN A 94 -5.42 7.00 13.90
N MET A 95 -5.77 7.64 12.79
CA MET A 95 -6.61 7.07 11.74
C MET A 95 -5.95 5.83 11.12
N ILE A 96 -4.68 5.94 10.74
CA ILE A 96 -3.90 4.84 10.15
C ILE A 96 -3.79 3.68 11.14
N THR A 97 -3.39 3.97 12.38
CA THR A 97 -3.24 2.96 13.45
C THR A 97 -4.57 2.27 13.75
N SER A 98 -5.66 3.04 13.90
CA SER A 98 -6.98 2.48 14.17
C SER A 98 -7.45 1.59 13.01
N TYR A 99 -7.26 2.01 11.76
CA TYR A 99 -7.62 1.21 10.62
C TYR A 99 -6.82 -0.10 10.57
N ILE A 100 -5.51 -0.03 10.66
CA ILE A 100 -4.63 -1.19 10.54
C ILE A 100 -4.86 -2.20 11.67
N LEU A 101 -5.06 -1.74 12.91
CA LEU A 101 -5.19 -2.63 14.08
C LEU A 101 -6.63 -3.12 14.34
N GLN A 102 -7.66 -2.40 13.89
CA GLN A 102 -9.05 -2.71 14.24
C GLN A 102 -9.88 -3.22 13.06
N ARG A 103 -9.39 -3.06 11.82
CA ARG A 103 -10.14 -3.46 10.64
C ARG A 103 -10.07 -4.96 10.40
N GLN A 104 -11.12 -5.68 10.73
CA GLN A 104 -11.18 -7.15 10.62
C GLN A 104 -11.07 -7.65 9.17
N GLN A 105 -11.53 -6.87 8.19
CA GLN A 105 -11.48 -7.19 6.77
C GLN A 105 -10.10 -6.97 6.15
N LEU A 106 -9.17 -6.30 6.86
CA LEU A 106 -7.82 -6.06 6.36
C LEU A 106 -7.02 -7.37 6.30
N VAL A 107 -6.65 -7.76 5.10
CA VAL A 107 -5.93 -9.01 4.84
C VAL A 107 -4.43 -8.79 4.70
N ASN A 108 -4.03 -7.72 4.00
CA ASN A 108 -2.64 -7.38 3.81
C ASN A 108 -2.45 -5.87 3.63
N THR A 109 -1.34 -5.35 4.15
CA THR A 109 -0.94 -3.95 3.98
C THR A 109 0.26 -3.86 3.03
N PHE A 110 0.09 -3.24 1.88
CA PHE A 110 1.19 -2.93 0.96
C PHE A 110 1.87 -1.63 1.37
N VAL A 111 3.13 -1.72 1.78
CA VAL A 111 3.97 -0.57 2.12
C VAL A 111 4.75 -0.15 0.87
N LEU A 112 4.48 1.05 0.38
CA LEU A 112 5.11 1.59 -0.82
C LEU A 112 6.39 2.34 -0.48
N ILE A 113 7.46 2.03 -1.20
CA ILE A 113 8.77 2.64 -1.06
C ILE A 113 9.28 3.10 -2.42
N ASP A 114 9.72 4.34 -2.51
CA ASP A 114 10.39 4.85 -3.71
C ASP A 114 11.78 4.21 -3.82
N ILE A 115 11.97 3.35 -4.82
CA ILE A 115 13.19 2.54 -4.98
C ILE A 115 14.46 3.36 -5.21
N ARG A 116 14.33 4.65 -5.51
CA ARG A 116 15.46 5.55 -5.73
C ARG A 116 16.20 5.94 -4.46
N HIS A 117 15.54 5.78 -3.31
CA HIS A 117 16.07 6.18 -2.01
C HIS A 117 16.62 4.98 -1.22
N ASP A 118 17.65 5.24 -0.47
CA ASP A 118 18.16 4.30 0.54
C ASP A 118 17.14 4.09 1.67
N PRO A 119 17.28 3.02 2.46
CA PRO A 119 16.45 2.81 3.64
C PRO A 119 16.41 4.03 4.54
N MET A 120 15.23 4.55 4.80
CA MET A 120 15.03 5.70 5.66
C MET A 120 14.37 5.24 6.97
N LYS A 121 14.85 5.78 8.08
CA LYS A 121 14.38 5.43 9.42
C LYS A 121 12.86 5.44 9.55
N ILE A 122 12.18 6.41 8.95
CA ILE A 122 10.72 6.51 9.01
C ILE A 122 10.01 5.33 8.34
N ASP A 123 10.58 4.81 7.25
CA ASP A 123 10.01 3.66 6.55
C ASP A 123 10.30 2.36 7.31
N THR A 124 11.52 2.22 7.82
CA THR A 124 11.91 1.05 8.62
C THR A 124 11.18 1.01 9.96
N ASP A 125 10.99 2.14 10.63
CA ASP A 125 10.19 2.23 11.87
C ASP A 125 8.74 1.80 11.63
N PHE A 126 8.13 2.22 10.51
CA PHE A 126 6.77 1.82 10.16
C PHE A 126 6.67 0.31 9.85
N ILE A 127 7.62 -0.23 9.09
CA ILE A 127 7.70 -1.67 8.79
C ILE A 127 7.86 -2.49 10.07
N ASN A 128 8.76 -2.08 10.97
CA ASN A 128 8.97 -2.75 12.26
C ASN A 128 7.70 -2.72 13.11
N TRP A 129 7.02 -1.58 13.17
CA TRP A 129 5.75 -1.46 13.88
C TRP A 129 4.67 -2.41 13.35
N LEU A 130 4.56 -2.61 12.01
CA LEU A 130 3.64 -3.60 11.43
C LEU A 130 3.97 -5.01 11.90
N GLY A 131 5.25 -5.39 11.91
CA GLY A 131 5.67 -6.70 12.37
C GLY A 131 5.44 -6.93 13.85
N GLU A 132 5.83 -5.97 14.71
CA GLU A 132 5.57 -5.99 16.15
C GLU A 132 4.07 -6.11 16.48
N SER A 133 3.23 -5.53 15.61
CA SER A 133 1.77 -5.57 15.72
C SER A 133 1.16 -6.83 15.09
N SER A 134 1.96 -7.76 14.56
CA SER A 134 1.52 -8.97 13.85
C SER A 134 0.57 -8.70 12.68
N VAL A 135 0.75 -7.57 12.00
CA VAL A 135 -0.04 -7.18 10.83
C VAL A 135 0.58 -7.77 9.56
N PRO A 136 -0.15 -8.57 8.77
CA PRO A 136 0.35 -9.04 7.48
C PRO A 136 0.66 -7.88 6.55
N PHE A 137 1.87 -7.86 5.99
CA PHE A 137 2.26 -6.82 5.04
C PHE A 137 3.22 -7.31 3.97
N SER A 138 3.32 -6.55 2.90
CA SER A 138 4.25 -6.75 1.79
C SER A 138 4.82 -5.41 1.34
N ILE A 139 5.98 -5.39 0.71
CA ILE A 139 6.63 -4.17 0.24
C ILE A 139 6.45 -4.01 -1.27
N ILE A 140 6.08 -2.81 -1.72
CA ILE A 140 6.08 -2.46 -3.14
C ILE A 140 7.08 -1.34 -3.39
N PHE A 141 8.15 -1.67 -4.08
CA PHE A 141 9.08 -0.68 -4.60
C PHE A 141 8.52 -0.02 -5.85
N THR A 142 8.36 1.30 -5.81
CA THR A 142 7.79 2.10 -6.90
C THR A 142 8.88 2.81 -7.70
N LYS A 143 8.53 3.32 -8.88
CA LYS A 143 9.37 4.16 -9.75
C LYS A 143 10.64 3.47 -10.27
N ALA A 144 10.60 2.17 -10.49
CA ALA A 144 11.73 1.40 -11.00
C ALA A 144 12.22 1.86 -12.38
N ASP A 145 11.33 2.47 -13.18
CA ASP A 145 11.66 3.08 -14.47
C ASP A 145 12.73 4.18 -14.39
N LYS A 146 12.85 4.83 -13.23
CA LYS A 146 13.82 5.92 -13.02
C LYS A 146 15.27 5.44 -12.82
N LEU A 147 15.48 4.13 -12.61
CA LEU A 147 16.81 3.56 -12.35
C LEU A 147 17.28 2.56 -13.41
N GLY A 148 16.39 2.02 -14.20
CA GLY A 148 16.67 0.85 -15.03
C GLY A 148 16.72 -0.46 -14.23
N PRO A 149 16.57 -1.63 -14.92
CA PRO A 149 16.26 -2.91 -14.27
C PRO A 149 17.35 -3.43 -13.33
N VAL A 150 18.62 -3.27 -13.70
CA VAL A 150 19.74 -3.77 -12.88
C VAL A 150 19.84 -3.00 -11.57
N ARG A 151 19.84 -1.67 -11.64
CA ARG A 151 19.96 -0.80 -10.46
C ARG A 151 18.71 -0.90 -9.57
N ALA A 152 17.54 -1.05 -10.14
CA ALA A 152 16.31 -1.28 -9.38
C ALA A 152 16.40 -2.57 -8.54
N LYS A 153 16.87 -3.68 -9.13
CA LYS A 153 17.10 -4.93 -8.40
C LYS A 153 18.15 -4.79 -7.29
N GLN A 154 19.25 -4.08 -7.56
CA GLN A 154 20.31 -3.81 -6.56
C GLN A 154 19.78 -2.99 -5.39
N ASN A 155 18.99 -1.94 -5.64
CA ASN A 155 18.41 -1.11 -4.59
C ASN A 155 17.38 -1.89 -3.77
N ALA A 156 16.51 -2.69 -4.41
CA ALA A 156 15.59 -3.56 -3.69
C ALA A 156 16.34 -4.56 -2.80
N ALA A 157 17.39 -5.20 -3.32
CA ALA A 157 18.22 -6.11 -2.53
C ALA A 157 18.89 -5.40 -1.34
N LYS A 158 19.41 -4.18 -1.53
CA LYS A 158 19.95 -3.36 -0.44
C LYS A 158 18.92 -3.09 0.65
N TRP A 159 17.70 -2.71 0.26
CA TRP A 159 16.57 -2.52 1.17
C TRP A 159 16.23 -3.80 1.94
N MET A 160 16.05 -4.91 1.25
CA MET A 160 15.71 -6.19 1.88
C MET A 160 16.82 -6.68 2.80
N ASN A 161 18.10 -6.48 2.43
CA ASN A 161 19.22 -6.83 3.30
C ASN A 161 19.28 -5.98 4.57
N SER A 162 18.90 -4.70 4.53
CA SER A 162 18.82 -3.87 5.75
C SER A 162 17.77 -4.35 6.75
N LEU A 163 16.72 -5.04 6.29
CA LEU A 163 15.71 -5.63 7.16
C LEU A 163 16.18 -6.92 7.82
N LYS A 164 17.10 -7.67 7.20
CA LYS A 164 17.66 -8.93 7.75
C LYS A 164 18.35 -8.76 9.10
N GLU A 165 18.80 -7.57 9.44
CA GLU A 165 19.41 -7.28 10.74
C GLU A 165 18.40 -7.41 11.89
N GLN A 166 17.11 -7.29 11.60
CA GLN A 166 16.02 -7.28 12.59
C GLN A 166 14.93 -8.32 12.35
N TRP A 167 14.93 -8.97 11.16
CA TRP A 167 13.88 -9.87 10.72
C TRP A 167 14.44 -11.26 10.37
N GLU A 168 13.91 -12.32 10.97
CA GLU A 168 14.23 -13.71 10.61
C GLU A 168 13.68 -14.07 9.23
N GLU A 169 12.42 -13.70 8.99
CA GLU A 169 11.76 -13.87 7.70
C GLU A 169 11.44 -12.52 7.08
N LEU A 170 11.84 -12.34 5.82
CA LEU A 170 11.59 -11.10 5.09
C LEU A 170 10.17 -11.10 4.50
N PRO A 171 9.48 -9.95 4.52
CA PRO A 171 8.19 -9.83 3.87
C PRO A 171 8.30 -10.01 2.35
N PRO A 172 7.25 -10.49 1.67
CA PRO A 172 7.17 -10.46 0.22
C PRO A 172 7.38 -9.05 -0.31
N TYR A 173 8.06 -8.94 -1.47
CA TYR A 173 8.26 -7.63 -2.08
C TYR A 173 8.13 -7.68 -3.61
N PHE A 174 7.76 -6.55 -4.19
CA PHE A 174 7.52 -6.36 -5.62
C PHE A 174 8.25 -5.12 -6.12
N ILE A 175 8.82 -5.20 -7.33
CA ILE A 175 9.44 -4.06 -7.99
C ILE A 175 8.53 -3.57 -9.09
N THR A 176 8.05 -2.32 -9.00
CA THR A 176 7.01 -1.80 -9.89
C THR A 176 7.39 -0.50 -10.59
N SER A 177 6.81 -0.30 -11.76
CA SER A 177 6.76 0.99 -12.46
C SER A 177 5.37 1.23 -13.00
N SER A 178 4.70 2.27 -12.51
CA SER A 178 3.40 2.67 -13.05
C SER A 178 3.50 3.16 -14.49
N GLU A 179 4.62 3.77 -14.86
CA GLU A 179 4.87 4.28 -16.22
C GLU A 179 5.08 3.15 -17.24
N LYS A 180 5.84 2.11 -16.85
CA LYS A 180 6.14 0.95 -17.70
C LYS A 180 5.17 -0.21 -17.50
N LYS A 181 4.25 -0.10 -16.57
CA LYS A 181 3.32 -1.17 -16.14
C LYS A 181 4.03 -2.46 -15.69
N THR A 182 5.29 -2.37 -15.27
CA THR A 182 6.03 -3.53 -14.73
C THR A 182 5.62 -3.83 -13.30
N GLY A 183 5.66 -5.10 -12.91
CA GLY A 183 5.28 -5.58 -11.57
C GLY A 183 3.79 -5.63 -11.30
N ARG A 184 2.94 -5.28 -12.30
CA ARG A 184 1.48 -5.28 -12.16
C ARG A 184 0.94 -6.69 -11.93
N ASP A 185 1.32 -7.60 -12.79
CA ASP A 185 0.78 -8.96 -12.78
C ASP A 185 1.24 -9.70 -11.53
N GLU A 186 2.48 -9.51 -11.10
CA GLU A 186 3.03 -10.11 -9.88
C GLU A 186 2.27 -9.66 -8.62
N VAL A 187 1.96 -8.37 -8.50
CA VAL A 187 1.15 -7.85 -7.37
C VAL A 187 -0.28 -8.39 -7.43
N LEU A 188 -0.91 -8.40 -8.62
CA LEU A 188 -2.27 -8.90 -8.77
C LEU A 188 -2.37 -10.41 -8.54
N ASP A 189 -1.38 -11.19 -8.98
CA ASP A 189 -1.36 -12.64 -8.76
C ASP A 189 -1.15 -12.96 -7.27
N TYR A 190 -0.33 -12.19 -6.56
CA TYR A 190 -0.19 -12.30 -5.11
C TYR A 190 -1.53 -12.04 -4.38
N ILE A 191 -2.23 -10.96 -4.73
CA ILE A 191 -3.58 -10.67 -4.19
C ILE A 191 -4.55 -11.80 -4.54
N GLY A 192 -4.54 -12.28 -5.80
CA GLY A 192 -5.41 -13.35 -6.25
C GLY A 192 -5.19 -14.66 -5.50
N ASN A 193 -3.94 -15.01 -5.19
CA ASN A 193 -3.62 -16.21 -4.40
C ASN A 193 -4.19 -16.11 -2.99
N ILE A 194 -4.01 -14.97 -2.31
CA ILE A 194 -4.59 -14.75 -0.97
C ILE A 194 -6.13 -14.82 -0.99
N LEU A 195 -6.77 -14.21 -2.01
CA LEU A 195 -8.22 -14.29 -2.16
C LEU A 195 -8.73 -15.72 -2.37
N ASN A 196 -7.98 -16.54 -3.10
CA ASN A 196 -8.31 -17.96 -3.28
C ASN A 196 -8.16 -18.74 -1.95
N GLU A 197 -7.05 -18.52 -1.22
CA GLU A 197 -6.85 -19.14 0.10
C GLU A 197 -7.99 -18.80 1.08
N ILE A 198 -8.48 -17.56 1.08
CA ILE A 198 -9.62 -17.15 1.91
C ILE A 198 -10.88 -17.92 1.51
N LYS A 199 -11.19 -18.02 0.20
CA LYS A 199 -12.37 -18.71 -0.30
C LYS A 199 -12.33 -20.23 -0.03
N ASP A 200 -11.14 -20.82 -0.07
CA ASP A 200 -10.95 -22.25 0.22
C ASP A 200 -11.07 -22.56 1.72
N ALA A 201 -10.95 -21.56 2.59
CA ALA A 201 -11.05 -21.68 4.04
C ALA A 201 -12.50 -21.45 4.59
N GLU A 202 -13.42 -20.90 3.78
CA GLU A 202 -14.84 -20.71 4.08
C GLU A 202 -15.66 -21.96 3.79
#